data_843708065e2f0d002c9b4af129ee9213
#
_entry.id   843708065e2f0d002c9b4af129ee9213
#
_cell.length_a   1.000
_cell.length_b   1.000
_cell.length_c   1.000
_cell.angle_alpha   90.00
_cell.angle_beta   90.00
_cell.angle_gamma   90.00
#
_symmetry.space_group_name_H-M   'P 1'
#
loop_
_entity.id
_entity.type
_entity.pdbx_description
1 polymer ?
#
loop_
_entity_poly.entity_id
_entity_poly.type
_entity_poly.pdbx_seq_one_letter_code
_entity_poly.pdbx_strand_id
1 'polypeptide(L)'
;NYISALALISKHLSLTDLDYLKKTSIKLPQGRGEILSLQHGKILIDFAHDNLSIHNILSELANSFNEIIVVFGCGGDRDKTKRPKMMKAAQDFASKVFFTSDNNRYESFSSIALDAMQGNNHTGVEIIEDRQEAIRSALQHLNKENILVILGKGHETDMEILGKKVPFNDKDCILKIMGNEIN
;
A
#
# COMPACT_ATOMS: atom_id res chain seq x y z
N ASN A 1 5.44 -11.27 -12.47
CA ASN A 1 4.12 -11.40 -11.85
C ASN A 1 3.51 -12.74 -12.27
N TYR A 2 2.62 -13.32 -11.45
CA TYR A 2 2.09 -14.69 -11.65
C TYR A 2 1.38 -14.86 -13.00
N ILE A 3 0.54 -13.89 -13.37
CA ILE A 3 -0.18 -13.89 -14.66
C ILE A 3 0.81 -13.86 -15.83
N SER A 4 1.86 -13.05 -15.73
CA SER A 4 2.92 -13.00 -16.75
C SER A 4 3.69 -14.32 -16.85
N ALA A 5 3.96 -14.96 -15.71
CA ALA A 5 4.58 -16.30 -15.69
C ALA A 5 3.67 -17.35 -16.32
N LEU A 6 2.38 -17.36 -15.98
CA LEU A 6 1.38 -18.24 -16.62
C LEU A 6 1.28 -17.99 -18.11
N ALA A 7 1.28 -16.74 -18.55
CA ALA A 7 1.24 -16.40 -19.98
C ALA A 7 2.46 -16.93 -20.73
N LEU A 8 3.65 -16.85 -20.13
CA LEU A 8 4.88 -17.37 -20.74
C LEU A 8 4.89 -18.90 -20.92
N ILE A 9 4.31 -19.62 -19.95
CA ILE A 9 4.28 -21.11 -19.98
C ILE A 9 2.97 -21.67 -20.52
N SER A 10 1.99 -20.83 -20.87
CA SER A 10 0.64 -21.26 -21.26
C SER A 10 0.63 -22.25 -22.46
N LYS A 11 1.58 -22.10 -23.39
CA LYS A 11 1.73 -23.00 -24.54
C LYS A 11 2.20 -24.43 -24.15
N HIS A 12 2.70 -24.59 -22.93
CA HIS A 12 3.23 -25.85 -22.42
C HIS A 12 2.33 -26.46 -21.31
N LEU A 13 1.24 -25.79 -20.94
CA LEU A 13 0.31 -26.27 -19.93
C LEU A 13 -0.81 -27.09 -20.57
N SER A 14 -1.07 -28.27 -20.00
CA SER A 14 -2.26 -29.06 -20.31
C SER A 14 -3.49 -28.54 -19.57
N LEU A 15 -4.69 -29.02 -19.94
CA LEU A 15 -5.93 -28.72 -19.21
C LEU A 15 -5.88 -29.23 -17.75
N THR A 16 -5.22 -30.37 -17.52
CA THR A 16 -5.01 -30.92 -16.19
C THR A 16 -4.10 -30.05 -15.33
N ASP A 17 -3.07 -29.44 -15.92
CA ASP A 17 -2.20 -28.50 -15.22
C ASP A 17 -2.95 -27.23 -14.81
N LEU A 18 -3.83 -26.73 -15.68
CA LEU A 18 -4.68 -25.56 -15.38
C LEU A 18 -5.68 -25.87 -14.26
N ASP A 19 -6.27 -27.08 -14.23
CA ASP A 19 -7.17 -27.50 -13.16
C ASP A 19 -6.43 -27.69 -11.82
N TYR A 20 -5.19 -28.17 -11.86
CA TYR A 20 -4.32 -28.25 -10.70
C TYR A 20 -4.00 -26.84 -10.16
N LEU A 21 -3.63 -25.91 -11.04
CA LEU A 21 -3.33 -24.52 -10.68
C LEU A 21 -4.54 -23.80 -10.06
N LYS A 22 -5.77 -24.04 -10.55
CA LYS A 22 -7.00 -23.50 -9.96
C LYS A 22 -7.25 -24.00 -8.54
N LYS A 23 -6.84 -25.24 -8.23
CA LYS A 23 -7.00 -25.85 -6.90
C LYS A 23 -5.88 -25.52 -5.94
N THR A 24 -4.75 -25.00 -6.44
CA THR A 24 -3.59 -24.69 -5.62
C THR A 24 -3.71 -23.28 -5.08
N SER A 25 -3.68 -23.11 -3.75
CA SER A 25 -3.59 -21.79 -3.14
C SER A 25 -2.19 -21.24 -3.38
N ILE A 26 -2.11 -20.19 -4.20
CA ILE A 26 -0.85 -19.51 -4.47
C ILE A 26 -0.60 -18.55 -3.31
N LYS A 27 0.45 -18.81 -2.55
CA LYS A 27 0.92 -17.85 -1.56
C LYS A 27 1.71 -16.75 -2.29
N LEU A 28 1.15 -15.54 -2.29
CA LEU A 28 1.90 -14.38 -2.75
C LEU A 28 3.08 -14.11 -1.80
N PRO A 29 4.17 -13.54 -2.29
CA PRO A 29 5.25 -13.07 -1.43
C PRO A 29 4.69 -12.05 -0.41
N GLN A 30 5.27 -12.04 0.79
CA GLN A 30 4.92 -11.08 1.83
C GLN A 30 4.93 -9.64 1.28
N GLY A 31 3.97 -8.82 1.66
CA GLY A 31 3.86 -7.42 1.23
C GLY A 31 3.60 -7.22 -0.28
N ARG A 32 3.10 -8.24 -0.97
CA ARG A 32 2.69 -8.19 -2.38
C ARG A 32 1.24 -8.64 -2.51
N GLY A 33 0.29 -7.72 -2.39
CA GLY A 33 -1.14 -8.04 -2.34
C GLY A 33 -1.51 -8.84 -1.08
N GLU A 34 -0.79 -8.65 0.02
CA GLU A 34 -1.02 -9.38 1.25
C GLU A 34 -2.25 -8.84 1.97
N ILE A 35 -3.25 -9.71 2.21
CA ILE A 35 -4.47 -9.34 2.90
C ILE A 35 -4.44 -9.85 4.33
N LEU A 36 -4.61 -8.92 5.28
CA LEU A 36 -4.88 -9.21 6.68
C LEU A 36 -6.39 -9.08 6.92
N SER A 37 -7.01 -10.15 7.38
CA SER A 37 -8.42 -10.14 7.77
C SER A 37 -8.52 -9.96 9.28
N LEU A 38 -9.18 -8.88 9.70
CA LEU A 38 -9.41 -8.54 11.11
C LEU A 38 -10.90 -8.68 11.44
N GLN A 39 -11.25 -8.68 12.73
CA GLN A 39 -12.65 -8.70 13.16
C GLN A 39 -13.42 -7.47 12.63
N HIS A 40 -12.75 -6.32 12.49
CA HIS A 40 -13.34 -5.04 12.13
C HIS A 40 -13.16 -4.65 10.66
N GLY A 41 -12.48 -5.44 9.84
CA GLY A 41 -12.29 -5.12 8.42
C GLY A 41 -11.10 -5.81 7.78
N LYS A 42 -10.74 -5.37 6.58
CA LYS A 42 -9.62 -5.93 5.81
C LYS A 42 -8.55 -4.88 5.56
N ILE A 43 -7.30 -5.32 5.62
CA ILE A 43 -6.15 -4.48 5.30
C ILE A 43 -5.40 -5.15 4.15
N LEU A 44 -5.08 -4.39 3.11
CA LEU A 44 -4.18 -4.79 2.04
C LEU A 44 -2.83 -4.14 2.22
N ILE A 45 -1.75 -4.92 2.17
CA ILE A 45 -0.37 -4.42 2.17
C ILE A 45 0.26 -4.73 0.81
N ASP A 46 0.77 -3.70 0.13
CA ASP A 46 1.42 -3.88 -1.16
C ASP A 46 2.63 -2.94 -1.36
N PHE A 47 3.53 -3.36 -2.23
CA PHE A 47 4.75 -2.63 -2.59
C PHE A 47 4.52 -1.55 -3.65
N ALA A 48 3.31 -1.28 -4.09
CA ALA A 48 3.01 -0.25 -5.09
C ALA A 48 3.59 1.11 -4.67
N HIS A 49 4.49 1.66 -5.48
CA HIS A 49 5.29 2.84 -5.18
C HIS A 49 5.44 3.79 -6.38
N ASP A 50 4.53 3.69 -7.34
CA ASP A 50 4.37 4.62 -8.47
C ASP A 50 2.89 4.84 -8.79
N ASN A 51 2.59 5.87 -9.55
CA ASN A 51 1.22 6.26 -9.85
C ASN A 51 0.42 5.18 -10.60
N LEU A 52 1.05 4.41 -11.48
CA LEU A 52 0.35 3.38 -12.25
C LEU A 52 -0.02 2.18 -11.37
N SER A 53 0.91 1.71 -10.53
CA SER A 53 0.66 0.61 -9.61
C SER A 53 -0.38 0.97 -8.54
N ILE A 54 -0.33 2.19 -8.00
CA ILE A 54 -1.35 2.72 -7.07
C ILE A 54 -2.72 2.74 -7.76
N HIS A 55 -2.82 3.35 -8.94
CA HIS A 55 -4.07 3.40 -9.70
C HIS A 55 -4.64 1.99 -9.95
N ASN A 56 -3.81 1.05 -10.43
CA ASN A 56 -4.28 -0.29 -10.77
C ASN A 56 -4.83 -1.05 -9.55
N ILE A 57 -4.15 -0.97 -8.41
CA ILE A 57 -4.62 -1.61 -7.17
C ILE A 57 -5.93 -0.98 -6.70
N LEU A 58 -5.99 0.34 -6.63
CA LEU A 58 -7.16 1.02 -6.08
C LEU A 58 -8.37 0.94 -7.00
N SER A 59 -8.18 0.99 -8.33
CA SER A 59 -9.28 0.80 -9.30
C SER A 59 -9.88 -0.60 -9.22
N GLU A 60 -9.06 -1.64 -8.98
CA GLU A 60 -9.56 -3.00 -8.80
C GLU A 60 -10.34 -3.13 -7.49
N LEU A 61 -9.84 -2.55 -6.40
CA LEU A 61 -10.53 -2.56 -5.11
C LEU A 61 -11.85 -1.78 -5.12
N ALA A 62 -11.95 -0.70 -5.89
CA ALA A 62 -13.16 0.09 -6.05
C ALA A 62 -14.33 -0.70 -6.66
N ASN A 63 -14.07 -1.82 -7.34
CA ASN A 63 -15.12 -2.74 -7.80
C ASN A 63 -15.74 -3.58 -6.67
N SER A 64 -15.06 -3.68 -5.52
CA SER A 64 -15.43 -4.58 -4.42
C SER A 64 -15.73 -3.88 -3.10
N PHE A 65 -15.26 -2.65 -2.94
CA PHE A 65 -15.41 -1.85 -1.70
C PHE A 65 -15.95 -0.47 -2.03
N ASN A 66 -16.94 -0.02 -1.25
CA ASN A 66 -17.54 1.31 -1.42
C ASN A 66 -16.63 2.43 -0.92
N GLU A 67 -15.78 2.14 0.06
CA GLU A 67 -14.83 3.08 0.63
C GLU A 67 -13.44 2.46 0.72
N ILE A 68 -12.44 3.22 0.30
CA ILE A 68 -11.03 2.84 0.38
C ILE A 68 -10.30 3.90 1.19
N ILE A 69 -9.55 3.46 2.20
CA ILE A 69 -8.65 4.29 3.00
C ILE A 69 -7.23 3.93 2.57
N VAL A 70 -6.39 4.92 2.28
CA VAL A 70 -5.03 4.68 1.79
C VAL A 70 -4.01 5.28 2.74
N VAL A 71 -2.97 4.52 3.07
CA VAL A 71 -1.74 5.01 3.70
C VAL A 71 -0.59 4.82 2.72
N PHE A 72 0.12 5.88 2.37
CA PHE A 72 1.30 5.77 1.52
C PHE A 72 2.26 6.94 1.71
N GLY A 73 3.49 6.77 1.25
CA GLY A 73 4.50 7.81 1.21
C GLY A 73 5.26 7.80 -0.10
N CYS A 74 6.17 8.75 -0.25
CA CYS A 74 7.06 8.85 -1.39
C CYS A 74 8.53 8.82 -0.92
N GLY A 75 9.39 8.12 -1.67
CA GLY A 75 10.81 8.11 -1.39
C GLY A 75 11.46 9.48 -1.64
N GLY A 76 12.38 9.85 -0.75
CA GLY A 76 13.27 10.98 -0.96
C GLY A 76 14.40 10.66 -1.94
N ASP A 77 15.07 11.68 -2.46
CA ASP A 77 16.16 11.58 -3.44
C ASP A 77 15.78 10.73 -4.66
N ARG A 78 14.54 10.90 -5.11
CA ARG A 78 13.94 10.21 -6.26
C ARG A 78 13.27 11.23 -7.19
N ASP A 79 12.71 10.73 -8.29
CA ASP A 79 11.97 11.54 -9.25
C ASP A 79 10.75 12.22 -8.59
N LYS A 80 10.88 13.52 -8.35
CA LYS A 80 9.87 14.37 -7.70
C LYS A 80 8.60 14.50 -8.54
N THR A 81 8.71 14.37 -9.88
CA THR A 81 7.57 14.52 -10.79
C THR A 81 6.52 13.42 -10.64
N LYS A 82 6.87 12.30 -10.00
CA LYS A 82 5.96 11.21 -9.70
C LYS A 82 5.08 11.49 -8.48
N ARG A 83 5.55 12.28 -7.51
CA ARG A 83 4.89 12.52 -6.22
C ARG A 83 3.46 13.04 -6.36
N PRO A 84 3.21 14.14 -7.12
CA PRO A 84 1.85 14.63 -7.31
C PRO A 84 0.97 13.66 -8.09
N LYS A 85 1.54 12.87 -9.01
CA LYS A 85 0.80 11.85 -9.75
C LYS A 85 0.39 10.66 -8.87
N MET A 86 1.25 10.28 -7.92
CA MET A 86 0.92 9.24 -6.93
C MET A 86 -0.21 9.70 -6.00
N MET A 87 -0.14 10.95 -5.51
CA MET A 87 -1.22 11.54 -4.71
C MET A 87 -2.53 11.58 -5.50
N LYS A 88 -2.50 12.05 -6.74
CA LYS A 88 -3.67 12.06 -7.60
C LYS A 88 -4.27 10.67 -7.79
N ALA A 89 -3.43 9.67 -8.06
CA ALA A 89 -3.89 8.28 -8.22
C ALA A 89 -4.54 7.72 -6.94
N ALA A 90 -4.05 8.10 -5.76
CA ALA A 90 -4.68 7.73 -4.49
C ALA A 90 -6.02 8.44 -4.31
N GLN A 91 -6.08 9.75 -4.54
CA GLN A 91 -7.29 10.55 -4.38
C GLN A 91 -8.42 10.21 -5.36
N ASP A 92 -8.09 9.63 -6.51
CA ASP A 92 -9.11 9.25 -7.51
C ASP A 92 -10.04 8.12 -7.01
N PHE A 93 -9.59 7.36 -6.02
CA PHE A 93 -10.33 6.19 -5.52
C PHE A 93 -10.54 6.19 -4.01
N ALA A 94 -9.66 6.83 -3.24
CA ALA A 94 -9.74 6.81 -1.78
C ALA A 94 -10.69 7.89 -1.25
N SER A 95 -11.53 7.52 -0.29
CA SER A 95 -12.31 8.46 0.51
C SER A 95 -11.43 9.21 1.52
N LYS A 96 -10.33 8.59 1.95
CA LYS A 96 -9.38 9.17 2.89
C LYS A 96 -7.94 8.71 2.56
N VAL A 97 -7.00 9.66 2.58
CA VAL A 97 -5.59 9.43 2.32
C VAL A 97 -4.76 9.90 3.51
N PHE A 98 -3.94 9.02 4.07
CA PHE A 98 -2.91 9.35 5.04
C PHE A 98 -1.56 9.35 4.34
N PHE A 99 -1.03 10.54 4.07
CA PHE A 99 0.28 10.69 3.46
C PHE A 99 1.36 10.73 4.55
N THR A 100 2.38 9.88 4.41
CA THR A 100 3.36 9.67 5.49
C THR A 100 4.78 9.45 4.95
N SER A 101 5.75 9.29 5.86
CA SER A 101 7.11 8.93 5.49
C SER A 101 7.20 7.55 4.86
N ASP A 102 8.12 7.44 3.92
CA ASP A 102 8.66 6.20 3.36
C ASP A 102 10.18 6.21 3.60
N ASN A 103 11.00 5.91 2.64
CA ASN A 103 12.44 6.09 2.67
C ASN A 103 12.79 7.55 2.35
N ASN A 104 12.76 8.44 3.34
CA ASN A 104 12.99 9.88 3.12
C ASN A 104 14.44 10.20 2.70
N ARG A 105 15.39 9.31 3.00
CA ARG A 105 16.83 9.48 2.75
C ARG A 105 17.34 10.79 3.32
N TYR A 106 17.90 11.66 2.49
CA TYR A 106 18.41 12.98 2.92
C TYR A 106 17.40 14.11 2.70
N GLU A 107 16.22 13.84 2.16
CA GLU A 107 15.19 14.84 1.90
C GLU A 107 14.22 14.95 3.10
N SER A 108 13.82 16.17 3.45
CA SER A 108 12.86 16.37 4.53
C SER A 108 11.46 15.87 4.13
N PHE A 109 10.75 15.28 5.08
CA PHE A 109 9.37 14.84 4.87
C PHE A 109 8.47 16.00 4.39
N SER A 110 8.65 17.19 4.96
CA SER A 110 7.87 18.37 4.58
C SER A 110 8.05 18.75 3.11
N SER A 111 9.29 18.64 2.56
CA SER A 111 9.55 18.86 1.13
C SER A 111 8.84 17.80 0.27
N ILE A 112 8.93 16.53 0.67
CA ILE A 112 8.27 15.42 -0.03
C ILE A 112 6.75 15.59 -0.04
N ALA A 113 6.16 15.96 1.09
CA ALA A 113 4.73 16.20 1.23
C ALA A 113 4.26 17.41 0.38
N LEU A 114 5.04 18.49 0.37
CA LEU A 114 4.75 19.66 -0.46
C LEU A 114 4.72 19.29 -1.95
N ASP A 115 5.71 18.53 -2.42
CA ASP A 115 5.75 18.07 -3.81
C ASP A 115 4.54 17.14 -4.12
N ALA A 116 4.19 16.22 -3.20
CA ALA A 116 3.05 15.32 -3.40
C ALA A 116 1.72 16.07 -3.49
N MET A 117 1.57 17.16 -2.73
CA MET A 117 0.35 17.97 -2.73
C MET A 117 0.27 18.95 -3.89
N GLN A 118 1.34 19.15 -4.67
CA GLN A 118 1.36 20.12 -5.76
C GLN A 118 0.26 19.80 -6.81
N GLY A 119 -0.69 20.72 -6.96
CA GLY A 119 -1.83 20.57 -7.88
C GLY A 119 -2.92 19.60 -7.43
N ASN A 120 -2.82 19.06 -6.22
CA ASN A 120 -3.79 18.14 -5.63
C ASN A 120 -4.70 18.82 -4.60
N ASN A 121 -5.86 18.22 -4.34
CA ASN A 121 -6.81 18.70 -3.36
C ASN A 121 -6.37 18.25 -1.94
N HIS A 122 -6.64 19.10 -0.95
CA HIS A 122 -6.40 18.78 0.47
C HIS A 122 -7.56 18.05 1.14
N THR A 123 -8.74 18.00 0.52
CA THR A 123 -9.91 17.32 1.08
C THR A 123 -9.68 15.83 1.22
N GLY A 124 -9.91 15.28 2.41
CA GLY A 124 -9.73 13.87 2.70
C GLY A 124 -8.26 13.43 2.81
N VAL A 125 -7.30 14.37 2.83
CA VAL A 125 -5.87 14.08 2.99
C VAL A 125 -5.40 14.53 4.37
N GLU A 126 -4.79 13.61 5.10
CA GLU A 126 -4.06 13.87 6.34
C GLU A 126 -2.57 13.62 6.10
N ILE A 127 -1.74 14.58 6.52
CA ILE A 127 -0.27 14.53 6.36
C ILE A 127 0.34 14.28 7.72
N ILE A 128 0.88 13.08 7.93
CA ILE A 128 1.42 12.62 9.21
C ILE A 128 2.81 12.04 8.96
N GLU A 129 3.86 12.69 9.45
CA GLU A 129 5.24 12.26 9.19
C GLU A 129 5.54 10.87 9.76
N ASP A 130 5.16 10.61 11.02
CA ASP A 130 5.36 9.30 11.63
C ASP A 130 4.44 8.26 10.99
N ARG A 131 5.06 7.27 10.31
CA ARG A 131 4.31 6.23 9.59
C ARG A 131 3.51 5.32 10.54
N GLN A 132 4.02 5.05 11.74
CA GLN A 132 3.26 4.28 12.72
C GLN A 132 2.00 5.04 13.17
N GLU A 133 2.12 6.33 13.38
CA GLU A 133 0.98 7.17 13.76
C GLU A 133 -0.02 7.33 12.61
N ALA A 134 0.46 7.45 11.36
CA ALA A 134 -0.40 7.46 10.18
C ALA A 134 -1.21 6.14 10.06
N ILE A 135 -0.56 5.00 10.24
CA ILE A 135 -1.22 3.69 10.25
C ILE A 135 -2.22 3.61 11.42
N ARG A 136 -1.86 4.06 12.62
CA ARG A 136 -2.74 4.09 13.79
C ARG A 136 -3.99 4.92 13.51
N SER A 137 -3.82 6.11 12.96
CA SER A 137 -4.93 7.01 12.62
C SER A 137 -5.84 6.40 11.54
N ALA A 138 -5.25 5.79 10.51
CA ALA A 138 -6.01 5.12 9.47
C ALA A 138 -6.83 3.93 9.99
N LEU A 139 -6.29 3.14 10.92
CA LEU A 139 -6.97 2.01 11.54
C LEU A 139 -8.25 2.43 12.31
N GLN A 140 -8.32 3.65 12.84
CA GLN A 140 -9.52 4.16 13.51
C GLN A 140 -10.73 4.32 12.58
N HIS A 141 -10.49 4.39 11.26
CA HIS A 141 -11.52 4.50 10.24
C HIS A 141 -11.91 3.14 9.62
N LEU A 142 -11.16 2.07 9.95
CA LEU A 142 -11.41 0.74 9.41
C LEU A 142 -12.71 0.15 9.98
N ASN A 143 -13.54 -0.37 9.09
CA ASN A 143 -14.77 -1.09 9.42
C ASN A 143 -15.03 -2.23 8.42
N LYS A 144 -16.11 -2.99 8.58
CA LYS A 144 -16.41 -4.17 7.75
C LYS A 144 -16.81 -3.83 6.31
N GLU A 145 -17.16 -2.59 6.03
CA GLU A 145 -17.67 -2.14 4.73
C GLU A 145 -16.59 -1.48 3.86
N ASN A 146 -15.43 -1.14 4.47
CA ASN A 146 -14.32 -0.52 3.78
C ASN A 146 -13.05 -1.40 3.80
N ILE A 147 -12.00 -0.92 3.13
CA ILE A 147 -10.68 -1.54 3.13
C ILE A 147 -9.61 -0.48 3.42
N LEU A 148 -8.66 -0.83 4.27
CA LEU A 148 -7.44 -0.05 4.46
C LEU A 148 -6.34 -0.60 3.56
N VAL A 149 -5.72 0.26 2.77
CA VAL A 149 -4.66 -0.11 1.81
C VAL A 149 -3.38 0.62 2.20
N ILE A 150 -2.33 -0.16 2.53
CA ILE A 150 -1.03 0.38 2.94
C ILE A 150 -0.02 0.09 1.84
N LEU A 151 0.52 1.14 1.23
CA LEU A 151 1.33 1.08 0.03
C LEU A 151 2.75 1.63 0.24
N GLY A 152 3.64 1.19 -0.63
CA GLY A 152 5.01 1.68 -0.77
C GLY A 152 6.04 0.68 -0.27
N LYS A 153 5.97 0.29 1.00
CA LYS A 153 7.00 -0.55 1.63
C LYS A 153 6.82 -2.05 1.40
N GLY A 154 5.59 -2.53 1.39
CA GLY A 154 5.32 -3.95 1.18
C GLY A 154 6.12 -4.85 2.13
N HIS A 155 7.12 -5.56 1.59
CA HIS A 155 7.98 -6.50 2.34
C HIS A 155 9.22 -5.86 2.99
N GLU A 156 9.45 -4.55 2.82
CA GLU A 156 10.60 -3.87 3.43
C GLU A 156 10.55 -3.95 4.96
N THR A 157 11.72 -4.12 5.56
CA THR A 157 11.90 -4.27 7.02
C THR A 157 12.60 -3.09 7.67
N ASP A 158 12.92 -2.07 6.90
CA ASP A 158 13.54 -0.84 7.39
C ASP A 158 13.06 0.39 6.61
N MET A 159 13.26 1.57 7.19
CA MET A 159 13.16 2.88 6.53
C MET A 159 14.53 3.54 6.52
N GLU A 160 14.90 4.16 5.40
CA GLU A 160 16.12 4.95 5.28
C GLU A 160 15.85 6.42 5.59
N ILE A 161 16.44 6.92 6.69
CA ILE A 161 16.32 8.31 7.15
C ILE A 161 17.72 8.84 7.42
N LEU A 162 18.13 9.93 6.76
CA LEU A 162 19.45 10.55 6.86
C LEU A 162 20.59 9.53 6.69
N GLY A 163 20.46 8.62 5.72
CA GLY A 163 21.43 7.57 5.41
C GLY A 163 21.49 6.44 6.45
N LYS A 164 20.60 6.43 7.44
CA LYS A 164 20.51 5.37 8.45
C LYS A 164 19.29 4.49 8.20
N LYS A 165 19.46 3.19 8.34
CA LYS A 165 18.37 2.23 8.33
C LYS A 165 17.74 2.15 9.72
N VAL A 166 16.46 2.46 9.80
CA VAL A 166 15.63 2.37 11.02
C VAL A 166 14.68 1.19 10.83
N PRO A 167 14.69 0.18 11.72
CA PRO A 167 13.79 -0.97 11.60
C PRO A 167 12.33 -0.52 11.58
N PHE A 168 11.61 -0.93 10.55
CA PHE A 168 10.18 -0.69 10.38
C PHE A 168 9.59 -1.64 9.35
N ASN A 169 8.48 -2.27 9.70
CA ASN A 169 7.69 -3.10 8.78
C ASN A 169 6.20 -2.80 8.98
N ASP A 170 5.47 -2.58 7.90
CA ASP A 170 4.05 -2.21 7.94
C ASP A 170 3.20 -3.27 8.65
N LYS A 171 3.41 -4.54 8.33
CA LYS A 171 2.67 -5.65 8.94
C LYS A 171 2.91 -5.75 10.43
N ASP A 172 4.18 -5.73 10.85
CA ASP A 172 4.54 -5.81 12.26
C ASP A 172 3.99 -4.61 13.05
N CYS A 173 3.97 -3.44 12.44
CA CYS A 173 3.37 -2.23 13.00
C CYS A 173 1.86 -2.42 13.24
N ILE A 174 1.12 -2.93 12.24
CA ILE A 174 -0.31 -3.22 12.36
C ILE A 174 -0.56 -4.25 13.47
N LEU A 175 0.17 -5.38 13.46
CA LEU A 175 0.07 -6.44 14.45
C LEU A 175 0.28 -5.90 15.88
N LYS A 176 1.26 -5.03 16.05
CA LYS A 176 1.56 -4.40 17.34
C LYS A 176 0.45 -3.45 17.81
N ILE A 177 -0.15 -2.67 16.87
CA ILE A 177 -1.24 -1.73 17.19
C ILE A 177 -2.52 -2.50 17.56
N MET A 178 -2.85 -3.53 16.80
CA MET A 178 -4.09 -4.30 16.95
C MET A 178 -4.02 -5.34 18.06
N GLY A 179 -2.81 -5.67 18.56
CA GLY A 179 -2.66 -6.64 19.65
C GLY A 179 -3.22 -8.02 19.27
N ASN A 180 -4.10 -8.59 20.13
CA ASN A 180 -4.68 -9.93 19.96
C ASN A 180 -5.94 -9.95 19.04
N GLU A 181 -6.21 -8.92 18.27
CA GLU A 181 -7.42 -8.84 17.41
C GLU A 181 -7.29 -9.60 16.08
N ILE A 182 -6.18 -10.28 15.86
CA ILE A 182 -5.91 -11.02 14.63
C ILE A 182 -6.25 -12.49 14.83
N ASN A 183 -7.20 -12.99 14.05
CA ASN A 183 -7.57 -14.39 13.96
C ASN A 183 -6.79 -15.11 12.86
#